data_5e3c1f1c2078a3e44d91a94c79dc85a6
#
_entry.id   5e3c1f1c2078a3e44d91a94c79dc85a6
#
_cell.length_a   1.000
_cell.length_b   1.000
_cell.length_c   1.000
_cell.angle_alpha   90.00
_cell.angle_beta   90.00
_cell.angle_gamma   90.00
#
_symmetry.space_group_name_H-M   'P 1'
#
loop_
_entity.id
_entity.type
_entity.pdbx_description
1 polymer ?
#
loop_
_entity_poly.entity_id
_entity_poly.type
_entity_poly.pdbx_seq_one_letter_code
_entity_poly.pdbx_strand_id
1 'polypeptide(L)'
;MELTQLFKSVLDADTAPVVICNLQHDIVYMNPCAMERYAYRGGAQLVGKSIFECHNDKANEMIKRVVAWFEESAEHNIIHTFKNKKENKDVYMVALRDDDKNLIGYYEKHEYRNAETASLYDFKA
;
A
#
# COMPACT_ATOMS: atom_id res chain seq x y z
N MET A 1 -7.86 9.83 23.77
CA MET A 1 -8.01 9.06 22.51
C MET A 1 -6.63 8.78 21.95
N GLU A 2 -6.39 7.55 21.58
CA GLU A 2 -5.10 7.17 21.02
C GLU A 2 -4.98 7.54 19.55
N LEU A 3 -3.91 8.23 19.21
CA LEU A 3 -3.63 8.65 17.85
C LEU A 3 -3.44 7.45 16.92
N THR A 4 -2.81 6.37 17.41
CA THR A 4 -2.61 5.14 16.66
C THR A 4 -3.94 4.54 16.21
N GLN A 5 -4.96 4.56 17.07
CA GLN A 5 -6.30 4.08 16.76
C GLN A 5 -6.92 4.90 15.62
N LEU A 6 -6.73 6.21 15.64
CA LEU A 6 -7.23 7.08 14.57
C LEU A 6 -6.53 6.79 13.24
N PHE A 7 -5.23 6.61 13.25
CA PHE A 7 -4.47 6.29 12.04
C PHE A 7 -4.89 4.93 11.47
N LYS A 8 -5.05 3.93 12.32
CA LYS A 8 -5.52 2.63 11.87
C LYS A 8 -6.92 2.74 11.25
N SER A 9 -7.79 3.52 11.85
CA SER A 9 -9.15 3.73 11.34
C SER A 9 -9.15 4.41 9.96
N VAL A 10 -8.25 5.36 9.73
CA VAL A 10 -8.09 6.00 8.42
C VAL A 10 -7.72 4.96 7.36
N LEU A 11 -6.78 4.08 7.67
CA LEU A 11 -6.34 3.02 6.76
C LEU A 11 -7.45 1.98 6.53
N ASP A 12 -8.14 1.59 7.60
CA ASP A 12 -9.21 0.58 7.54
C ASP A 12 -10.44 1.07 6.76
N ALA A 13 -10.70 2.37 6.78
CA ALA A 13 -11.83 2.97 6.08
C ALA A 13 -11.55 3.22 4.59
N ASP A 14 -10.30 3.12 4.16
CA ASP A 14 -9.94 3.36 2.75
C ASP A 14 -10.57 2.28 1.86
N THR A 15 -11.18 2.73 0.76
CA THR A 15 -11.78 1.83 -0.23
C THR A 15 -10.76 1.27 -1.21
N ALA A 16 -9.52 1.74 -1.15
CA ALA A 16 -8.41 1.18 -1.89
C ALA A 16 -7.63 0.20 -1.00
N PRO A 17 -7.00 -0.84 -1.57
CA PRO A 17 -6.19 -1.75 -0.79
C PRO A 17 -4.92 -1.07 -0.29
N VAL A 18 -4.58 -1.31 0.97
CA VAL A 18 -3.34 -0.84 1.60
C VAL A 18 -2.60 -2.04 2.17
N VAL A 19 -1.37 -2.24 1.71
CA VAL A 19 -0.48 -3.31 2.19
C VAL A 19 0.84 -2.64 2.60
N ILE A 20 1.19 -2.76 3.88
CA ILE A 20 2.40 -2.14 4.43
C ILE A 20 3.44 -3.21 4.71
N CYS A 21 4.68 -2.95 4.28
CA CYS A 21 5.82 -3.84 4.49
C CYS A 21 6.91 -3.13 5.30
N ASN A 22 7.64 -3.92 6.08
CA ASN A 22 8.86 -3.45 6.74
C ASN A 22 10.05 -3.57 5.78
N LEU A 23 11.26 -3.22 6.24
CA LEU A 23 12.47 -3.27 5.41
C LEU A 23 12.99 -4.69 5.17
N GLN A 24 12.49 -5.68 5.90
CA GLN A 24 12.75 -7.09 5.64
C GLN A 24 11.77 -7.65 4.61
N HIS A 25 10.90 -6.79 4.06
CA HIS A 25 9.90 -7.13 3.06
C HIS A 25 8.80 -8.06 3.57
N ASP A 26 8.58 -8.07 4.88
CA ASP A 26 7.45 -8.78 5.47
C ASP A 26 6.23 -7.88 5.47
N ILE A 27 5.08 -8.47 5.16
CA ILE A 27 3.80 -7.76 5.25
C ILE A 27 3.46 -7.60 6.73
N VAL A 28 3.37 -6.35 7.20
CA VAL A 28 3.09 -6.07 8.61
C VAL A 28 1.67 -5.58 8.84
N TYR A 29 0.99 -5.13 7.78
CA TYR A 29 -0.39 -4.65 7.89
C TYR A 29 -1.09 -4.73 6.54
N MET A 30 -2.38 -5.09 6.58
CA MET A 30 -3.31 -5.03 5.44
C MET A 30 -4.61 -4.44 5.95
N ASN A 31 -5.18 -3.49 5.20
CA ASN A 31 -6.50 -3.00 5.55
C ASN A 31 -7.57 -4.01 5.08
N PRO A 32 -8.84 -3.89 5.55
CA PRO A 32 -9.91 -4.80 5.14
C PRO A 32 -10.08 -4.92 3.64
N CYS A 33 -9.95 -3.81 2.90
CA CYS A 33 -10.04 -3.81 1.44
C CYS A 33 -8.95 -4.70 0.82
N ALA A 34 -7.71 -4.63 1.31
CA ALA A 34 -6.63 -5.48 0.83
C ALA A 34 -6.86 -6.94 1.16
N MET A 35 -7.35 -7.23 2.37
CA MET A 35 -7.65 -8.60 2.79
C MET A 35 -8.68 -9.25 1.86
N GLU A 36 -9.72 -8.51 1.49
CA GLU A 36 -10.75 -8.97 0.57
C GLU A 36 -10.20 -9.15 -0.84
N ARG A 37 -9.46 -8.17 -1.35
CA ARG A 37 -8.88 -8.22 -2.69
C ARG A 37 -7.94 -9.41 -2.86
N TYR A 38 -7.13 -9.71 -1.84
CA TYR A 38 -6.15 -10.79 -1.89
C TYR A 38 -6.62 -12.06 -1.17
N ALA A 39 -7.93 -12.21 -0.97
CA ALA A 39 -8.51 -13.39 -0.30
C ALA A 39 -8.11 -14.70 -1.01
N TYR A 40 -8.00 -14.69 -2.34
CA TYR A 40 -7.60 -15.85 -3.14
C TYR A 40 -6.16 -16.30 -2.85
N ARG A 41 -5.33 -15.44 -2.24
CA ARG A 41 -3.95 -15.77 -1.85
C ARG A 41 -3.79 -15.99 -0.34
N GLY A 42 -4.88 -15.90 0.42
CA GLY A 42 -4.86 -16.10 1.87
C GLY A 42 -5.40 -14.94 2.69
N GLY A 43 -5.62 -13.77 2.07
CA GLY A 43 -6.21 -12.61 2.77
C GLY A 43 -5.42 -12.23 4.01
N ALA A 44 -6.09 -12.19 5.17
CA ALA A 44 -5.47 -11.80 6.45
C ALA A 44 -4.28 -12.68 6.83
N GLN A 45 -4.21 -13.92 6.34
CA GLN A 45 -3.08 -14.83 6.64
C GLN A 45 -1.79 -14.42 5.96
N LEU A 46 -1.84 -13.49 5.01
CA LEU A 46 -0.64 -12.95 4.37
C LEU A 46 0.18 -12.07 5.30
N VAL A 47 -0.45 -11.50 6.34
CA VAL A 47 0.27 -10.70 7.34
C VAL A 47 1.30 -11.58 8.04
N GLY A 48 2.55 -11.12 8.06
CA GLY A 48 3.68 -11.86 8.60
C GLY A 48 4.48 -12.60 7.55
N LYS A 49 3.96 -12.73 6.33
CA LYS A 49 4.68 -13.39 5.23
C LYS A 49 5.47 -12.38 4.41
N SER A 50 6.50 -12.87 3.71
CA SER A 50 7.27 -12.05 2.81
C SER A 50 6.45 -11.65 1.59
N ILE A 51 6.53 -10.37 1.21
CA ILE A 51 5.89 -9.88 -0.02
C ILE A 51 6.46 -10.60 -1.25
N PHE A 52 7.68 -11.11 -1.17
CA PHE A 52 8.33 -11.80 -2.27
C PHE A 52 7.70 -13.16 -2.58
N GLU A 53 6.95 -13.74 -1.65
CA GLU A 53 6.22 -14.98 -1.89
C GLU A 53 4.99 -14.77 -2.78
N CYS A 54 4.53 -13.52 -2.91
CA CYS A 54 3.33 -13.16 -3.67
C CYS A 54 3.63 -12.69 -5.10
N HIS A 55 4.91 -12.57 -5.47
CA HIS A 55 5.34 -11.99 -6.74
C HIS A 55 6.37 -12.89 -7.42
N ASN A 56 6.52 -12.71 -8.74
CA ASN A 56 7.55 -13.40 -9.49
C ASN A 56 8.92 -12.71 -9.28
N ASP A 57 9.98 -13.35 -9.79
CA ASP A 57 11.35 -12.86 -9.59
C ASP A 57 11.56 -11.46 -10.16
N LYS A 58 10.97 -11.15 -11.31
CA LYS A 58 11.09 -9.84 -11.95
C LYS A 58 10.45 -8.75 -11.07
N ALA A 59 9.25 -9.01 -10.55
CA ALA A 59 8.57 -8.08 -9.67
C ALA A 59 9.35 -7.88 -8.37
N ASN A 60 9.90 -8.96 -7.81
CA ASN A 60 10.72 -8.89 -6.59
C ASN A 60 11.97 -8.03 -6.80
N GLU A 61 12.63 -8.17 -7.95
CA GLU A 61 13.79 -7.34 -8.28
C GLU A 61 13.42 -5.86 -8.38
N MET A 62 12.27 -5.55 -8.94
CA MET A 62 11.81 -4.16 -9.04
C MET A 62 11.49 -3.58 -7.68
N ILE A 63 10.89 -4.36 -6.77
CA ILE A 63 10.63 -3.92 -5.40
C ILE A 63 11.96 -3.57 -4.70
N LYS A 64 12.96 -4.43 -4.84
CA LYS A 64 14.29 -4.19 -4.25
C LYS A 64 14.93 -2.91 -4.79
N ARG A 65 14.80 -2.68 -6.10
CA ARG A 65 15.34 -1.47 -6.75
C ARG A 65 14.66 -0.21 -6.23
N VAL A 66 13.34 -0.25 -6.04
CA VAL A 66 12.59 0.88 -5.52
C VAL A 66 13.01 1.20 -4.09
N VAL A 67 13.15 0.19 -3.24
CA VAL A 67 13.59 0.39 -1.85
C VAL A 67 15.01 0.96 -1.81
N ALA A 68 15.91 0.47 -2.66
CA ALA A 68 17.27 1.02 -2.76
C ALA A 68 17.23 2.49 -3.19
N TRP A 69 16.35 2.85 -4.10
CA TRP A 69 16.17 4.24 -4.54
C TRP A 69 15.64 5.13 -3.40
N PHE A 70 14.72 4.61 -2.58
CA PHE A 70 14.26 5.33 -1.39
C PHE A 70 15.41 5.59 -0.42
N GLU A 71 16.33 4.64 -0.29
CA GLU A 71 17.48 4.77 0.62
C GLU A 71 18.52 5.76 0.13
N GLU A 72 18.58 6.04 -1.17
CA GLU A 72 19.54 6.98 -1.75
C GLU A 72 19.33 8.43 -1.30
N SER A 73 18.08 8.82 -1.00
CA SER A 73 17.76 10.19 -0.65
C SER A 73 16.46 10.28 0.14
N ALA A 74 16.43 11.14 1.14
CA ALA A 74 15.20 11.45 1.89
C ALA A 74 14.12 12.12 1.03
N GLU A 75 14.48 12.57 -0.17
CA GLU A 75 13.54 13.16 -1.13
C GLU A 75 12.89 12.12 -2.03
N HIS A 76 13.38 10.88 -2.05
CA HIS A 76 12.81 9.79 -2.84
C HIS A 76 11.71 9.10 -2.03
N ASN A 77 10.46 9.53 -2.21
CA ASN A 77 9.36 9.07 -1.35
C ASN A 77 8.18 8.44 -2.06
N ILE A 78 8.08 8.60 -3.38
CA ILE A 78 7.00 7.99 -4.15
C ILE A 78 7.45 7.72 -5.58
N ILE A 79 7.03 6.58 -6.12
CA ILE A 79 7.32 6.23 -7.51
C ILE A 79 6.13 5.48 -8.11
N HIS A 80 5.78 5.82 -9.35
CA HIS A 80 4.72 5.14 -10.10
C HIS A 80 5.24 3.79 -10.57
N THR A 81 4.58 2.71 -10.19
CA THR A 81 5.04 1.35 -10.47
C THR A 81 4.19 0.60 -11.48
N PHE A 82 2.91 0.93 -11.59
CA PHE A 82 2.02 0.19 -12.47
C PHE A 82 0.79 1.00 -12.83
N LYS A 83 0.38 0.91 -14.10
CA LYS A 83 -0.88 1.46 -14.58
C LYS A 83 -1.82 0.30 -14.87
N ASN A 84 -2.87 0.16 -14.07
CA ASN A 84 -3.86 -0.88 -14.24
C ASN A 84 -5.02 -0.33 -15.08
N LYS A 85 -5.00 -0.63 -16.37
CA LYS A 85 -6.03 -0.13 -17.30
C LYS A 85 -7.38 -0.79 -17.07
N LYS A 86 -7.38 -2.04 -16.65
CA LYS A 86 -8.60 -2.81 -16.42
C LYS A 86 -9.42 -2.21 -15.28
N GLU A 87 -8.77 -1.82 -14.20
CA GLU A 87 -9.41 -1.22 -13.04
C GLU A 87 -9.34 0.31 -13.05
N ASN A 88 -8.75 0.90 -14.07
CA ASN A 88 -8.58 2.35 -14.24
C ASN A 88 -7.93 2.99 -13.00
N LYS A 89 -6.75 2.52 -12.66
CA LYS A 89 -6.01 3.04 -11.52
C LYS A 89 -4.52 3.09 -11.79
N ASP A 90 -3.85 3.97 -11.09
CA ASP A 90 -2.39 4.01 -11.00
C ASP A 90 -1.96 3.46 -9.65
N VAL A 91 -0.85 2.74 -9.64
CA VAL A 91 -0.28 2.13 -8.45
C VAL A 91 1.09 2.72 -8.21
N TYR A 92 1.36 3.04 -6.96
CA TYR A 92 2.62 3.67 -6.52
C TYR A 92 3.20 2.89 -5.36
N MET A 93 4.53 2.91 -5.24
CA MET A 93 5.19 2.56 -3.99
C MET A 93 5.56 3.85 -3.26
N VAL A 94 5.30 3.89 -1.96
CA VAL A 94 5.50 5.06 -1.11
C VAL A 94 6.40 4.68 0.06
N ALA A 95 7.45 5.50 0.27
CA ALA A 95 8.36 5.32 1.39
C ALA A 95 7.69 5.73 2.69
N LEU A 96 7.93 4.96 3.76
CA LEU A 96 7.51 5.30 5.11
C LEU A 96 8.75 5.65 5.92
N ARG A 97 8.71 6.79 6.59
CA ARG A 97 9.87 7.31 7.32
C ARG A 97 9.50 7.71 8.74
N ASP A 98 10.47 7.61 9.65
CA ASP A 98 10.32 8.13 10.99
C ASP A 98 10.52 9.65 11.01
N ASP A 99 10.46 10.26 12.20
CA ASP A 99 10.58 11.72 12.35
C ASP A 99 11.96 12.25 11.94
N ASP A 100 12.98 11.41 11.96
CA ASP A 100 14.34 11.75 11.53
C ASP A 100 14.56 11.46 10.03
N LYS A 101 13.50 11.11 9.31
CA LYS A 101 13.50 10.78 7.88
C LYS A 101 14.20 9.47 7.53
N ASN A 102 14.47 8.62 8.53
CA ASN A 102 14.97 7.29 8.28
C ASN A 102 13.89 6.42 7.63
N LEU A 103 14.26 5.67 6.61
CA LEU A 103 13.33 4.73 5.97
C LEU A 103 13.01 3.60 6.95
N ILE A 104 11.72 3.34 7.19
CA ILE A 104 11.27 2.30 8.13
C ILE A 104 10.38 1.26 7.46
N GLY A 105 9.94 1.51 6.23
CA GLY A 105 9.09 0.58 5.50
C GLY A 105 8.57 1.24 4.24
N TYR A 106 7.58 0.62 3.63
CA TYR A 106 6.93 1.14 2.44
C TYR A 106 5.54 0.55 2.31
N TYR A 107 4.70 1.17 1.46
CA TYR A 107 3.41 0.58 1.14
C TYR A 107 3.06 0.80 -0.33
N GLU A 108 2.12 0.02 -0.82
CA GLU A 108 1.57 0.16 -2.15
C GLU A 108 0.31 0.99 -2.07
N LYS A 109 0.29 2.10 -2.84
CA LYS A 109 -0.83 3.03 -2.89
C LYS A 109 -1.56 2.88 -4.21
N HIS A 110 -2.88 2.77 -4.16
CA HIS A 110 -3.74 2.68 -5.35
C HIS A 110 -4.56 3.96 -5.50
N GLU A 111 -4.50 4.56 -6.68
CA GLU A 111 -5.26 5.76 -7.01
C GLU A 111 -6.24 5.43 -8.14
N TYR A 112 -7.51 5.23 -7.80
CA TYR A 112 -8.56 4.99 -8.79
C TYR A 112 -8.89 6.29 -9.50
N ARG A 113 -9.06 6.21 -10.83
CA ARG A 113 -9.24 7.39 -11.69
C ARG A 113 -10.68 7.58 -12.17
N ASN A 114 -11.61 6.72 -11.77
CA ASN A 114 -13.02 6.88 -12.10
C ASN A 114 -13.59 8.10 -11.39
N ALA A 115 -14.42 8.85 -12.11
CA ALA A 115 -15.12 9.98 -11.53
C ALA A 115 -16.10 9.52 -10.46
N GLU A 116 -16.26 10.31 -9.40
CA GLU A 116 -17.26 10.07 -8.39
C GLU A 116 -18.65 10.32 -8.98
N THR A 117 -19.57 9.39 -8.78
CA THR A 117 -20.93 9.47 -9.31
C THR A 117 -22.00 9.76 -8.24
N ALA A 118 -21.63 9.64 -6.96
CA ALA A 118 -22.56 9.95 -5.87
C ALA A 118 -22.82 11.45 -5.78
N SER A 119 -24.04 11.81 -5.43
CA SER A 119 -24.40 13.21 -5.14
C SER A 119 -23.70 13.66 -3.86
N LEU A 120 -23.43 14.97 -3.76
CA LEU A 120 -22.90 15.53 -2.52
C LEU A 120 -23.89 15.28 -1.37
N TYR A 121 -23.32 14.93 -0.22
CA TYR A 121 -24.10 14.71 1.02
C TYR A 121 -25.25 13.72 0.84
N ASP A 122 -25.02 12.64 0.10
CA ASP A 122 -26.05 11.60 -0.10
C ASP A 122 -26.11 10.72 1.15
N PHE A 123 -26.98 11.10 2.09
CA PHE A 123 -27.17 10.39 3.34
C PHE A 123 -28.01 9.11 3.22
N LYS A 124 -28.46 8.78 2.00
CA LYS A 124 -29.23 7.56 1.74
C LYS A 124 -28.36 6.38 1.35
N ALA A 125 -27.08 6.63 1.10
CA ALA A 125 -26.16 5.61 0.65
C ALA A 125 -25.88 4.53 1.72
#